data_85ad28c6b98fd0f034e41bea3d3aa28c
#
_entry.id   85ad28c6b98fd0f034e41bea3d3aa28c
#
_cell.length_a   1.000
_cell.length_b   1.000
_cell.length_c   1.000
_cell.angle_alpha   90.00
_cell.angle_beta   90.00
_cell.angle_gamma   90.00
#
_symmetry.space_group_name_H-M   'P 1'
#
loop_
_entity.id
_entity.type
_entity.pdbx_description
1 polymer ?
#
loop_
_entity_poly.entity_id
_entity_poly.type
_entity_poly.pdbx_seq_one_letter_code
_entity_poly.pdbx_strand_id
1 'polypeptide(L)'
;FQCHAGNGFVRIAPDNVESGGLRALVGRLRPLVEAAGGHLVVLDAPRAEALSLEEVWGSRGAGERIERAIQRRFDPQGILNPGRLLAAESAAGTGSTSSQR
;
A
#
# COMPACT_ATOMS: atom_id res chain seq x y z
N PHE A 1 20.35 -8.20 -5.81
CA PHE A 1 19.41 -8.42 -4.71
C PHE A 1 20.13 -8.51 -3.37
N GLN A 2 19.44 -8.23 -2.30
CA GLN A 2 19.97 -8.33 -0.94
C GLN A 2 19.03 -9.23 -0.12
N CYS A 3 19.59 -10.20 0.57
CA CYS A 3 18.83 -11.16 1.38
C CYS A 3 19.28 -11.10 2.85
N HIS A 4 18.34 -11.02 3.76
CA HIS A 4 18.53 -11.14 5.20
C HIS A 4 17.86 -12.44 5.67
N ALA A 5 18.57 -13.55 5.53
CA ALA A 5 18.03 -14.89 5.79
C ALA A 5 17.53 -15.07 7.24
N GLY A 6 18.13 -14.35 8.21
CA GLY A 6 17.75 -14.47 9.62
C GLY A 6 16.36 -13.95 9.95
N ASN A 7 15.80 -13.03 9.14
CA ASN A 7 14.46 -12.47 9.32
C ASN A 7 13.53 -12.66 8.12
N GLY A 8 13.97 -13.45 7.13
CA GLY A 8 13.17 -13.75 5.94
C GLY A 8 12.94 -12.55 5.00
N PHE A 9 13.80 -11.55 5.04
CA PHE A 9 13.65 -10.33 4.25
C PHE A 9 14.51 -10.37 2.99
N VAL A 10 13.90 -10.10 1.83
CA VAL A 10 14.59 -10.00 0.54
C VAL A 10 14.28 -8.65 -0.10
N ARG A 11 15.34 -7.91 -0.47
CA ARG A 11 15.23 -6.68 -1.24
C ARG A 11 15.72 -6.92 -2.66
N ILE A 12 14.93 -6.54 -3.63
CA ILE A 12 15.25 -6.63 -5.05
C ILE A 12 15.30 -5.21 -5.63
N ALA A 13 16.41 -4.87 -6.28
CA ALA A 13 16.55 -3.64 -7.04
C ALA A 13 16.81 -4.01 -8.50
N PRO A 14 15.77 -4.06 -9.36
CA PRO A 14 15.95 -4.34 -10.77
C PRO A 14 16.62 -3.15 -11.47
N ASP A 15 17.63 -3.43 -12.28
CA ASP A 15 18.26 -2.42 -13.12
C ASP A 15 17.46 -2.22 -14.41
N ASN A 16 17.48 -1.00 -14.96
CA ASN A 16 16.89 -0.66 -16.25
C ASN A 16 15.41 -1.07 -16.43
N VAL A 17 14.59 -0.76 -15.45
CA VAL A 17 13.14 -0.97 -15.56
C VAL A 17 12.56 0.08 -16.50
N GLU A 18 12.07 -0.34 -17.66
CA GLU A 18 11.34 0.54 -18.56
C GLU A 18 10.04 1.05 -17.94
N SER A 19 9.51 2.13 -18.50
CA SER A 19 8.23 2.69 -18.04
C SER A 19 7.13 1.63 -18.05
N GLY A 20 6.48 1.41 -16.92
CA GLY A 20 5.47 0.35 -16.73
C GLY A 20 6.05 -1.03 -16.34
N GLY A 21 7.35 -1.23 -16.43
CA GLY A 21 7.99 -2.51 -16.13
C GLY A 21 7.91 -2.91 -14.66
N LEU A 22 8.00 -1.94 -13.76
CA LEU A 22 7.87 -2.19 -12.31
C LEU A 22 6.48 -2.70 -11.94
N ARG A 23 5.43 -2.05 -12.46
CA ARG A 23 4.04 -2.48 -12.23
C ARG A 23 3.80 -3.90 -12.74
N ALA A 24 4.29 -4.23 -13.94
CA ALA A 24 4.20 -5.57 -14.49
C ALA A 24 4.96 -6.60 -13.64
N LEU A 25 6.16 -6.27 -13.19
CA LEU A 25 6.97 -7.13 -12.32
C LEU A 25 6.27 -7.40 -10.98
N VAL A 26 5.78 -6.36 -10.33
CA VAL A 26 5.04 -6.47 -9.06
C VAL A 26 3.77 -7.30 -9.23
N GLY A 27 3.03 -7.08 -10.32
CA GLY A 27 1.81 -7.85 -10.65
C GLY A 27 2.08 -9.35 -10.86
N ARG A 28 3.28 -9.72 -11.30
CA ARG A 28 3.70 -11.12 -11.44
C ARG A 28 4.23 -11.72 -10.14
N LEU A 29 4.99 -10.96 -9.38
CA LEU A 29 5.64 -11.47 -8.16
C LEU A 29 4.71 -11.50 -6.96
N ARG A 30 3.82 -10.53 -6.81
CA ARG A 30 2.95 -10.42 -5.63
C ARG A 30 2.11 -11.67 -5.39
N PRO A 31 1.39 -12.24 -6.39
CA PRO A 31 0.62 -13.45 -6.16
C PRO A 31 1.47 -14.64 -5.70
N LEU A 32 2.70 -14.75 -6.21
CA LEU A 32 3.64 -15.82 -5.81
C LEU A 32 4.09 -15.66 -4.36
N VAL A 33 4.42 -14.44 -3.96
CA VAL A 33 4.86 -14.12 -2.60
C VAL A 33 3.72 -14.33 -1.60
N GLU A 34 2.51 -13.86 -1.93
CA GLU A 34 1.33 -14.02 -1.09
C GLU A 34 0.89 -15.48 -0.96
N ALA A 35 0.98 -16.27 -2.02
CA ALA A 35 0.72 -17.71 -1.99
C ALA A 35 1.70 -18.47 -1.09
N ALA A 36 2.94 -17.96 -0.95
CA ALA A 36 3.94 -18.50 -0.03
C ALA A 36 3.77 -17.98 1.42
N GLY A 37 2.75 -17.18 1.71
CA GLY A 37 2.52 -16.58 3.03
C GLY A 37 3.36 -15.34 3.30
N GLY A 38 3.99 -14.78 2.27
CA GLY A 38 4.82 -13.57 2.35
C GLY A 38 4.04 -12.29 2.04
N HIS A 39 4.78 -11.20 2.03
CA HIS A 39 4.25 -9.87 1.71
C HIS A 39 5.25 -9.12 0.82
N LEU A 40 4.76 -8.42 -0.19
CA LEU A 40 5.58 -7.65 -1.12
C LEU A 40 5.23 -6.17 -1.04
N VAL A 41 6.22 -5.35 -0.76
CA VAL A 41 6.10 -3.89 -0.67
C VAL A 41 7.04 -3.24 -1.68
N VAL A 42 6.58 -2.22 -2.37
CA VAL A 42 7.41 -1.39 -3.25
C VAL A 42 8.02 -0.25 -2.44
N LEU A 43 9.34 -0.22 -2.33
CA LEU A 43 10.05 0.80 -1.56
C LEU A 43 10.32 2.07 -2.37
N ASP A 44 10.59 1.90 -3.66
CA ASP A 44 10.90 2.99 -4.57
C ASP A 44 10.38 2.67 -5.98
N ALA A 45 9.93 3.67 -6.70
CA ALA A 45 9.42 3.55 -8.05
C ALA A 45 9.89 4.73 -8.91
N PRO A 46 10.11 4.53 -10.21
CA PRO A 46 10.38 5.65 -11.11
C PRO A 46 9.26 6.69 -11.04
N ARG A 47 9.61 7.97 -11.08
CA ARG A 47 8.63 9.07 -11.01
C ARG A 47 7.56 9.01 -12.10
N ALA A 48 7.88 8.38 -13.23
CA ALA A 48 6.95 8.17 -14.33
C ALA A 48 5.85 7.13 -14.02
N GLU A 49 6.06 6.27 -13.02
CA GLU A 49 5.08 5.29 -12.57
C GLU A 49 4.41 5.75 -11.27
N ALA A 50 3.28 6.43 -11.39
CA ALA A 50 2.44 6.76 -10.23
C ALA A 50 1.73 5.49 -9.75
N LEU A 51 2.24 4.88 -8.69
CA LEU A 51 1.64 3.72 -8.04
C LEU A 51 0.59 4.15 -7.01
N SER A 52 -0.53 3.44 -6.98
CA SER A 52 -1.52 3.59 -5.91
C SER A 52 -0.99 3.02 -4.60
N LEU A 53 -1.62 3.36 -3.47
CA LEU A 53 -1.25 2.79 -2.18
C LEU A 53 -1.40 1.26 -2.16
N GLU A 54 -2.41 0.73 -2.83
CA GLU A 54 -2.61 -0.71 -2.95
C GLU A 54 -1.49 -1.36 -3.78
N GLU A 55 -1.05 -0.72 -4.86
CA GLU A 55 0.08 -1.21 -5.66
C GLU A 55 1.39 -1.16 -4.88
N VAL A 56 1.58 -0.18 -4.00
CA VAL A 56 2.77 -0.05 -3.15
C VAL A 56 2.78 -1.10 -2.04
N TRP A 57 1.71 -1.15 -1.27
CA TRP A 57 1.64 -1.93 -0.04
C TRP A 57 1.08 -3.34 -0.22
N GLY A 58 0.31 -3.59 -1.28
CA GLY A 58 -0.47 -4.80 -1.45
C GLY A 58 -1.69 -4.86 -0.52
N SER A 59 -2.39 -6.00 -0.55
CA SER A 59 -3.53 -6.22 0.35
C SER A 59 -3.05 -6.41 1.79
N ARG A 60 -3.58 -5.62 2.70
CA ARG A 60 -3.27 -5.69 4.14
C ARG A 60 -4.34 -6.42 4.95
N GLY A 61 -5.45 -6.77 4.30
CA GLY A 61 -6.53 -7.56 4.90
C GLY A 61 -6.99 -7.03 6.26
N ALA A 62 -7.09 -7.92 7.24
CA ALA A 62 -7.53 -7.56 8.58
C ALA A 62 -6.57 -6.60 9.31
N GLY A 63 -5.31 -6.56 8.94
CA GLY A 63 -4.30 -5.65 9.51
C GLY A 63 -4.66 -4.18 9.31
N GLU A 64 -5.26 -3.83 8.19
CA GLU A 64 -5.66 -2.44 7.90
C GLU A 64 -6.65 -1.88 8.93
N ARG A 65 -7.56 -2.70 9.43
CA ARG A 65 -8.49 -2.29 10.48
C ARG A 65 -7.77 -1.89 11.76
N ILE A 66 -6.76 -2.66 12.12
CA ILE A 66 -5.94 -2.40 13.31
C ILE A 66 -5.13 -1.12 13.11
N GLU A 67 -4.51 -0.96 11.96
CA GLU A 67 -3.74 0.24 11.61
C GLU A 67 -4.62 1.50 11.65
N ARG A 68 -5.82 1.44 11.10
CA ARG A 68 -6.79 2.56 11.17
C ARG A 68 -7.22 2.87 12.59
N ALA A 69 -7.44 1.85 13.42
CA ALA A 69 -7.79 2.05 14.84
C ALA A 69 -6.65 2.74 15.61
N ILE A 70 -5.40 2.35 15.36
CA ILE A 70 -4.21 2.98 15.92
C ILE A 70 -4.11 4.43 15.43
N GLN A 71 -4.25 4.66 14.14
CA GLN A 71 -4.19 6.00 13.55
C GLN A 71 -5.24 6.92 14.19
N ARG A 72 -6.49 6.50 14.27
CA ARG A 72 -7.56 7.31 14.90
C ARG A 72 -7.28 7.63 16.37
N ARG A 73 -6.61 6.72 17.07
CA ARG A 73 -6.29 6.91 18.49
C ARG A 73 -5.16 7.90 18.70
N PHE A 74 -4.11 7.86 17.88
CA PHE A 74 -2.90 8.66 18.03
C PHE A 74 -2.88 9.91 17.16
N ASP A 75 -3.58 9.91 16.05
CA ASP A 75 -3.67 11.00 15.09
C ASP A 75 -5.10 11.22 14.61
N PRO A 76 -6.02 11.63 15.51
CA PRO A 76 -7.43 11.80 15.17
C PRO A 76 -7.66 12.89 14.13
N GLN A 77 -6.74 13.83 13.97
CA GLN A 77 -6.83 14.92 12.99
C GLN A 77 -6.17 14.60 11.65
N GLY A 78 -5.46 13.46 11.55
CA GLY A 78 -4.81 13.02 10.31
C GLY A 78 -3.69 13.94 9.82
N ILE A 79 -2.90 14.50 10.74
CA ILE A 79 -1.81 15.44 10.41
C ILE A 79 -0.47 14.76 10.21
N LEU A 80 -0.32 13.50 10.65
CA LEU A 80 0.92 12.75 10.55
C LEU A 80 0.98 11.96 9.24
N ASN A 81 1.78 12.42 8.28
CA ASN A 81 1.99 11.79 6.98
C ASN A 81 0.69 11.30 6.30
N PRO A 82 -0.30 12.15 6.09
CA PRO A 82 -1.58 11.73 5.51
C PRO A 82 -1.38 11.11 4.12
N GLY A 83 -2.11 10.03 3.84
CA GLY A 83 -2.10 9.38 2.53
C GLY A 83 -0.84 8.57 2.20
N ARG A 84 0.06 8.33 3.15
CA ARG A 84 1.28 7.54 2.92
C ARG A 84 1.09 6.06 3.19
N LEU A 85 0.44 5.72 4.27
CA LEU A 85 0.20 4.34 4.68
C LEU A 85 -1.24 3.92 4.41
N LEU A 86 -2.18 4.76 4.81
CA LEU A 86 -3.60 4.54 4.63
C LEU A 86 -4.16 5.62 3.70
N ALA A 87 -5.04 5.24 2.80
CA ALA A 87 -5.81 6.21 2.04
C ALA A 87 -6.57 7.11 3.01
N ALA A 88 -6.62 8.40 2.69
CA ALA A 88 -7.47 9.31 3.44
C ALA A 88 -8.90 8.73 3.46
N GLU A 89 -9.50 8.64 4.63
CA GLU A 89 -10.92 8.34 4.69
C GLU A 89 -11.61 9.46 3.91
N SER A 90 -12.20 9.11 2.78
CA SER A 90 -13.15 10.02 2.16
C SER A 90 -14.09 10.44 3.28
N ALA A 91 -14.27 11.70 3.48
CA ALA A 91 -15.41 12.23 4.21
C ALA A 91 -16.66 11.83 3.39
N ALA A 92 -16.92 10.52 3.36
CA ALA A 92 -18.07 9.94 2.74
C ALA A 92 -19.23 10.26 3.64
N GLY A 93 -19.99 11.19 3.18
CA GLY A 93 -21.35 11.26 3.58
C GLY A 93 -21.61 12.21 4.74
N THR A 94 -21.48 13.46 4.46
CA THR A 94 -22.66 14.27 4.80
C THR A 94 -23.76 13.71 3.91
N GLY A 95 -24.58 12.84 4.52
CA GLY A 95 -25.69 12.24 3.82
C GLY A 95 -26.47 13.29 3.06
N SER A 96 -26.72 13.04 1.82
CA SER A 96 -27.76 13.72 1.11
C SER A 96 -29.04 13.41 1.88
N THR A 97 -29.44 14.30 2.71
CA THR A 97 -30.82 14.40 3.13
C THR A 97 -31.59 14.83 1.88
N SER A 98 -31.96 13.86 1.07
CA SER A 98 -33.03 14.12 0.14
C SER A 98 -34.29 14.31 0.98
N SER A 99 -34.64 15.52 1.26
CA SER A 99 -35.97 15.79 1.74
C SER A 99 -36.91 15.53 0.56
N GLN A 100 -37.48 14.37 0.53
CA GLN A 100 -38.62 14.10 -0.31
C GLN A 100 -39.90 14.57 0.42
N ARG A 101 -40.52 15.50 -0.15
CA ARG A 101 -41.94 15.74 0.12
C ARG A 101 -42.77 14.89 -0.81
#